data_d738eb57919310e4f4ddbcbb3a34647e
#
_entry.id   d738eb57919310e4f4ddbcbb3a34647e
#
_cell.length_a   1.000
_cell.length_b   1.000
_cell.length_c   1.000
_cell.angle_alpha   90.00
_cell.angle_beta   90.00
_cell.angle_gamma   90.00
#
_symmetry.space_group_name_H-M   'P 1'
#
loop_
_entity.id
_entity.type
_entity.pdbx_description
1 polymer ?
#
loop_
_entity_poly.entity_id
_entity_poly.type
_entity_poly.pdbx_seq_one_letter_code
_entity_poly.pdbx_strand_id
1 'polypeptide(L)'
;EDEMLRTKRIPMTSVERTFLLKQYLPGIIAFVSIYLFATIFRDIRDNFSADMWKEMGYTSRPAIFTQTEIPITIFILIIMGAVVLIKNSFKALMVAHIFILLGFVIAGVSTYYFSHQLLNPFWWMIWVGLGLYLVYIPFNSIFFDRLIAAFSMKGNAGFFIYVADAVGYVGSVSVMLAKEGMNLQIQWTQFFSQSVMILSLVGAFITIYAMYYFSQKHKAATTPTQ
;
A
#
# COMPACT_ATOMS: atom_id res chain seq x y z
N GLU A 1 15.71 23.57 3.00
CA GLU A 1 14.60 23.69 2.03
C GLU A 1 13.33 22.97 2.50
N ASP A 2 13.46 21.81 3.17
CA ASP A 2 12.30 21.01 3.62
C ASP A 2 11.55 21.62 4.82
N GLU A 3 12.21 22.40 5.69
CA GLU A 3 11.55 23.06 6.83
C GLU A 3 10.72 24.28 6.41
N MET A 4 11.10 24.98 5.36
CA MET A 4 10.34 26.13 4.83
C MET A 4 9.12 25.69 4.01
N LEU A 5 9.10 24.48 3.50
CA LEU A 5 7.98 23.88 2.75
C LEU A 5 7.01 23.11 3.65
N ARG A 6 7.33 22.90 4.92
CA ARG A 6 6.39 22.36 5.91
C ARG A 6 5.36 23.41 6.24
N THR A 7 4.28 23.46 5.46
CA THR A 7 3.10 24.24 5.82
C THR A 7 2.64 23.86 7.23
N LYS A 8 2.48 24.85 8.12
CA LYS A 8 1.87 24.64 9.45
C LYS A 8 0.60 23.79 9.25
N ARG A 9 0.43 22.76 10.07
CA ARG A 9 -0.76 21.92 10.06
C ARG A 9 -1.98 22.75 10.46
N ILE A 10 -2.58 23.45 9.51
CA ILE A 10 -3.78 24.26 9.70
C ILE A 10 -4.97 23.35 9.40
N PRO A 11 -6.03 23.35 10.24
CA PRO A 11 -7.26 22.66 9.95
C PRO A 11 -7.86 23.14 8.62
N MET A 12 -8.17 22.20 7.74
CA MET A 12 -8.80 22.53 6.45
C MET A 12 -10.28 22.81 6.65
N THR A 13 -10.76 23.87 6.02
CA THR A 13 -12.21 24.16 5.91
C THR A 13 -12.88 23.17 4.95
N SER A 14 -14.20 23.01 5.04
CA SER A 14 -14.98 22.14 4.14
C SER A 14 -14.84 22.56 2.67
N VAL A 15 -14.70 23.86 2.41
CA VAL A 15 -14.52 24.40 1.04
C VAL A 15 -13.16 23.98 0.47
N GLU A 16 -12.09 24.13 1.26
CA GLU A 16 -10.73 23.73 0.85
C GLU A 16 -10.64 22.23 0.59
N ARG A 17 -11.28 21.39 1.44
CA ARG A 17 -11.34 19.93 1.22
C ARG A 17 -12.04 19.59 -0.10
N THR A 18 -13.19 20.21 -0.37
CA THR A 18 -13.94 19.96 -1.60
C THR A 18 -13.15 20.42 -2.84
N PHE A 19 -12.46 21.54 -2.75
CA PHE A 19 -11.61 22.04 -3.82
C PHE A 19 -10.46 21.07 -4.14
N LEU A 20 -9.71 20.64 -3.12
CA LEU A 20 -8.63 19.64 -3.27
C LEU A 20 -9.13 18.34 -3.86
N LEU A 21 -10.25 17.81 -3.33
CA LEU A 21 -10.84 16.58 -3.85
C LEU A 21 -11.18 16.71 -5.33
N LYS A 22 -11.81 17.80 -5.76
CA LYS A 22 -12.16 18.02 -7.17
C LYS A 22 -10.92 18.18 -8.06
N GLN A 23 -9.91 18.89 -7.59
CA GLN A 23 -8.70 19.17 -8.35
C GLN A 23 -7.83 17.94 -8.63
N TYR A 24 -7.78 16.99 -7.66
CA TYR A 24 -6.91 15.82 -7.71
C TYR A 24 -7.70 14.50 -7.69
N LEU A 25 -9.01 14.54 -7.97
CA LEU A 25 -9.93 13.40 -7.82
C LEU A 25 -9.42 12.10 -8.47
N PRO A 26 -8.92 12.07 -9.73
CA PRO A 26 -8.44 10.82 -10.32
C PRO A 26 -7.25 10.22 -9.57
N GLY A 27 -6.31 11.06 -9.14
CA GLY A 27 -5.16 10.62 -8.35
C GLY A 27 -5.57 10.14 -6.95
N ILE A 28 -6.53 10.83 -6.33
CA ILE A 28 -7.08 10.45 -5.00
C ILE A 28 -7.77 9.10 -5.09
N ILE A 29 -8.63 8.88 -6.08
CA ILE A 29 -9.30 7.60 -6.29
C ILE A 29 -8.25 6.50 -6.48
N ALA A 30 -7.21 6.75 -7.29
CA ALA A 30 -6.17 5.77 -7.54
C ALA A 30 -5.46 5.37 -6.24
N PHE A 31 -4.92 6.31 -5.46
CA PHE A 31 -4.19 5.95 -4.26
C PHE A 31 -5.09 5.40 -3.13
N VAL A 32 -6.35 5.88 -2.99
CA VAL A 32 -7.30 5.32 -2.02
C VAL A 32 -7.64 3.87 -2.38
N SER A 33 -7.82 3.57 -3.67
CA SER A 33 -8.04 2.19 -4.12
C SER A 33 -6.85 1.28 -3.85
N ILE A 34 -5.62 1.75 -4.13
CA ILE A 34 -4.40 1.00 -3.81
C ILE A 34 -4.32 0.74 -2.30
N TYR A 35 -4.54 1.77 -1.49
CA TYR A 35 -4.47 1.67 -0.03
C TYR A 35 -5.54 0.74 0.54
N LEU A 36 -6.79 0.83 0.04
CA LEU A 36 -7.88 -0.07 0.41
C LEU A 36 -7.48 -1.54 0.20
N PHE A 37 -7.04 -1.87 -1.00
CA PHE A 37 -6.64 -3.23 -1.33
C PHE A 37 -5.42 -3.68 -0.51
N ALA A 38 -4.41 -2.82 -0.36
CA ALA A 38 -3.23 -3.13 0.44
C ALA A 38 -3.61 -3.43 1.90
N THR A 39 -4.52 -2.63 2.50
CA THR A 39 -5.00 -2.83 3.87
C THR A 39 -5.75 -4.15 4.01
N ILE A 40 -6.72 -4.43 3.12
CA ILE A 40 -7.49 -5.67 3.16
C ILE A 40 -6.57 -6.89 3.09
N PHE A 41 -5.65 -6.94 2.11
CA PHE A 41 -4.82 -8.12 1.90
C PHE A 41 -3.73 -8.30 2.94
N ARG A 42 -3.18 -7.20 3.47
CA ARG A 42 -2.31 -7.26 4.65
C ARG A 42 -3.08 -7.84 5.84
N ASP A 43 -4.27 -7.35 6.12
CA ASP A 43 -5.07 -7.80 7.25
C ASP A 43 -5.52 -9.26 7.10
N ILE A 44 -5.87 -9.70 5.89
CA ILE A 44 -6.14 -11.12 5.61
C ILE A 44 -4.89 -11.96 5.91
N ARG A 45 -3.72 -11.55 5.41
CA ARG A 45 -2.47 -12.25 5.69
C ARG A 45 -2.18 -12.33 7.18
N ASP A 46 -2.32 -11.23 7.90
CA ASP A 46 -1.97 -11.16 9.32
C ASP A 46 -2.97 -11.93 10.19
N ASN A 47 -4.26 -11.83 9.94
CA ASN A 47 -5.30 -12.47 10.74
C ASN A 47 -5.50 -13.97 10.43
N PHE A 48 -5.26 -14.39 9.17
CA PHE A 48 -5.48 -15.80 8.75
C PHE A 48 -4.18 -16.55 8.45
N SER A 49 -3.03 -15.98 8.81
CA SER A 49 -1.73 -16.63 8.63
C SER A 49 -1.63 -17.98 9.36
N ALA A 50 -2.24 -18.11 10.55
CA ALA A 50 -2.26 -19.36 11.30
C ALA A 50 -3.02 -20.46 10.54
N ASP A 51 -4.17 -20.12 9.95
CA ASP A 51 -4.95 -21.07 9.15
C ASP A 51 -4.19 -21.45 7.87
N MET A 52 -3.59 -20.48 7.18
CA MET A 52 -2.76 -20.72 5.99
C MET A 52 -1.56 -21.62 6.31
N TRP A 53 -0.84 -21.38 7.42
CA TRP A 53 0.27 -22.23 7.82
C TRP A 53 -0.17 -23.66 8.12
N LYS A 54 -1.33 -23.83 8.77
CA LYS A 54 -1.93 -25.14 9.03
C LYS A 54 -2.28 -25.87 7.72
N GLU A 55 -2.92 -25.19 6.78
CA GLU A 55 -3.26 -25.73 5.46
C GLU A 55 -2.02 -26.15 4.66
N MET A 56 -0.91 -25.43 4.81
CA MET A 56 0.36 -25.72 4.16
C MET A 56 1.23 -26.76 4.90
N GLY A 57 0.71 -27.38 6.01
CA GLY A 57 1.37 -28.46 6.73
C GLY A 57 2.31 -28.03 7.86
N TYR A 58 2.28 -26.78 8.30
CA TYR A 58 3.14 -26.26 9.39
C TYR A 58 2.41 -26.18 10.74
N THR A 59 1.77 -27.27 11.16
CA THR A 59 0.86 -27.29 12.32
C THR A 59 1.52 -27.13 13.70
N SER A 60 2.83 -27.31 13.84
CA SER A 60 3.51 -27.38 15.15
C SER A 60 4.76 -26.50 15.25
N ARG A 61 4.81 -25.38 14.55
CA ARG A 61 5.99 -24.50 14.50
C ARG A 61 5.65 -23.04 14.78
N PRO A 62 5.33 -22.63 16.02
CA PRO A 62 5.03 -21.22 16.33
C PRO A 62 6.15 -20.25 15.93
N ALA A 63 7.41 -20.70 15.96
CA ALA A 63 8.56 -19.89 15.54
C ALA A 63 8.51 -19.46 14.06
N ILE A 64 7.68 -20.09 13.21
CA ILE A 64 7.59 -19.76 11.79
C ILE A 64 7.09 -18.35 11.56
N PHE A 65 6.18 -17.85 12.42
CA PHE A 65 5.71 -16.47 12.35
C PHE A 65 6.86 -15.47 12.51
N THR A 66 7.64 -15.63 13.57
CA THR A 66 8.80 -14.76 13.84
C THR A 66 9.86 -14.88 12.74
N GLN A 67 10.13 -16.10 12.26
CA GLN A 67 11.11 -16.34 11.21
C GLN A 67 10.73 -15.71 9.88
N THR A 68 9.45 -15.55 9.58
CA THR A 68 8.99 -14.88 8.34
C THR A 68 8.83 -13.38 8.51
N GLU A 69 8.41 -12.89 9.70
CA GLU A 69 8.17 -11.46 9.89
C GLU A 69 9.45 -10.63 10.13
N ILE A 70 10.46 -11.19 10.81
CA ILE A 70 11.72 -10.47 11.07
C ILE A 70 12.42 -10.02 9.78
N PRO A 71 12.67 -10.87 8.77
CA PRO A 71 13.30 -10.45 7.52
C PRO A 71 12.51 -9.36 6.80
N ILE A 72 11.17 -9.48 6.75
CA ILE A 72 10.28 -8.50 6.14
C ILE A 72 10.45 -7.14 6.83
N THR A 73 10.36 -7.13 8.17
CA THR A 73 10.46 -5.92 8.97
C THR A 73 11.80 -5.21 8.76
N ILE A 74 12.92 -5.95 8.83
CA ILE A 74 14.25 -5.38 8.64
C ILE A 74 14.37 -4.75 7.25
N PHE A 75 13.90 -5.45 6.21
CA PHE A 75 14.00 -4.96 4.84
C PHE A 75 13.17 -3.69 4.62
N ILE A 76 11.95 -3.67 5.15
CA ILE A 76 11.07 -2.49 5.09
C ILE A 76 11.68 -1.29 5.83
N LEU A 77 12.24 -1.49 7.02
CA LEU A 77 12.89 -0.42 7.78
C LEU A 77 14.07 0.19 7.03
N ILE A 78 14.91 -0.64 6.39
CA ILE A 78 16.04 -0.16 5.57
C ILE A 78 15.53 0.68 4.40
N ILE A 79 14.54 0.19 3.67
CA ILE A 79 13.97 0.90 2.51
C ILE A 79 13.36 2.23 2.95
N MET A 80 12.53 2.23 3.98
CA MET A 80 11.87 3.46 4.44
C MET A 80 12.89 4.47 4.98
N GLY A 81 13.92 4.01 5.71
CA GLY A 81 15.03 4.86 6.14
C GLY A 81 15.77 5.51 4.96
N ALA A 82 15.99 4.77 3.88
CA ALA A 82 16.63 5.30 2.67
C ALA A 82 15.77 6.35 1.96
N VAL A 83 14.44 6.15 1.89
CA VAL A 83 13.51 7.09 1.21
C VAL A 83 13.44 8.43 1.94
N VAL A 84 13.54 8.44 3.28
CA VAL A 84 13.54 9.67 4.07
C VAL A 84 14.69 10.61 3.68
N LEU A 85 15.82 10.09 3.20
CA LEU A 85 16.98 10.87 2.76
C LEU A 85 16.74 11.66 1.47
N ILE A 86 15.67 11.38 0.72
CA ILE A 86 15.36 12.07 -0.53
C ILE A 86 14.74 13.44 -0.21
N LYS A 87 15.51 14.51 -0.45
CA LYS A 87 15.12 15.89 -0.12
C LYS A 87 14.02 16.43 -1.06
N ASN A 88 14.02 16.08 -2.33
CA ASN A 88 13.04 16.57 -3.29
C ASN A 88 11.71 15.82 -3.13
N SER A 89 10.66 16.53 -2.75
CA SER A 89 9.36 15.95 -2.43
C SER A 89 8.70 15.22 -3.62
N PHE A 90 8.80 15.77 -4.84
CA PHE A 90 8.25 15.09 -6.02
C PHE A 90 9.04 13.82 -6.37
N LYS A 91 10.37 13.84 -6.27
CA LYS A 91 11.19 12.65 -6.47
C LYS A 91 10.87 11.59 -5.41
N ALA A 92 10.75 11.99 -4.13
CA ALA A 92 10.38 11.07 -3.06
C ALA A 92 8.98 10.45 -3.28
N LEU A 93 8.01 11.23 -3.75
CA LEU A 93 6.68 10.74 -4.13
C LEU A 93 6.76 9.71 -5.27
N MET A 94 7.56 9.97 -6.31
CA MET A 94 7.73 9.03 -7.42
C MET A 94 8.43 7.74 -6.96
N VAL A 95 9.45 7.85 -6.11
CA VAL A 95 10.12 6.68 -5.51
C VAL A 95 9.15 5.86 -4.66
N ALA A 96 8.26 6.49 -3.89
CA ALA A 96 7.21 5.79 -3.16
C ALA A 96 6.29 5.00 -4.11
N HIS A 97 5.86 5.58 -5.22
CA HIS A 97 5.08 4.85 -6.24
C HIS A 97 5.86 3.67 -6.85
N ILE A 98 7.18 3.84 -7.08
CA ILE A 98 8.02 2.74 -7.58
C ILE A 98 8.05 1.58 -6.56
N PHE A 99 8.18 1.86 -5.26
CA PHE A 99 8.14 0.81 -4.24
C PHE A 99 6.76 0.12 -4.16
N ILE A 100 5.68 0.89 -4.30
CA ILE A 100 4.32 0.33 -4.38
C ILE A 100 4.20 -0.61 -5.60
N LEU A 101 4.69 -0.18 -6.77
CA LEU A 101 4.69 -1.00 -7.98
C LEU A 101 5.53 -2.27 -7.80
N LEU A 102 6.75 -2.15 -7.26
CA LEU A 102 7.61 -3.28 -6.94
C LEU A 102 6.96 -4.23 -5.94
N GLY A 103 6.24 -3.69 -4.95
CA GLY A 103 5.47 -4.48 -3.99
C GLY A 103 4.44 -5.38 -4.67
N PHE A 104 3.64 -4.83 -5.59
CA PHE A 104 2.69 -5.63 -6.38
C PHE A 104 3.38 -6.67 -7.26
N VAL A 105 4.48 -6.29 -7.93
CA VAL A 105 5.25 -7.23 -8.76
C VAL A 105 5.80 -8.39 -7.91
N ILE A 106 6.41 -8.10 -6.77
CA ILE A 106 6.95 -9.12 -5.86
C ILE A 106 5.83 -10.04 -5.36
N ALA A 107 4.71 -9.48 -4.90
CA ALA A 107 3.58 -10.27 -4.42
C ALA A 107 3.00 -11.17 -5.53
N GLY A 108 2.80 -10.64 -6.73
CA GLY A 108 2.29 -11.39 -7.86
C GLY A 108 3.23 -12.48 -8.34
N VAL A 109 4.50 -12.15 -8.58
CA VAL A 109 5.50 -13.10 -9.07
C VAL A 109 5.74 -14.22 -8.06
N SER A 110 5.90 -13.90 -6.78
CA SER A 110 6.09 -14.92 -5.73
C SER A 110 4.88 -15.85 -5.61
N THR A 111 3.68 -15.29 -5.74
CA THR A 111 2.44 -16.08 -5.69
C THR A 111 2.27 -16.95 -6.94
N TYR A 112 2.67 -16.46 -8.12
CA TYR A 112 2.71 -17.26 -9.33
C TYR A 112 3.62 -18.49 -9.18
N TYR A 113 4.87 -18.29 -8.70
CA TYR A 113 5.80 -19.39 -8.46
C TYR A 113 5.29 -20.37 -7.39
N PHE A 114 4.65 -19.87 -6.33
CA PHE A 114 4.03 -20.71 -5.31
C PHE A 114 2.90 -21.57 -5.88
N SER A 115 2.00 -20.98 -6.66
CA SER A 115 0.86 -21.69 -7.27
C SER A 115 1.29 -22.79 -8.26
N HIS A 116 2.49 -22.66 -8.84
CA HIS A 116 3.09 -23.67 -9.73
C HIS A 116 4.06 -24.62 -8.99
N GLN A 117 4.05 -24.61 -7.63
CA GLN A 117 4.91 -25.47 -6.80
C GLN A 117 6.42 -25.27 -7.00
N LEU A 118 6.82 -24.12 -7.57
CA LEU A 118 8.22 -23.73 -7.78
C LEU A 118 8.82 -22.97 -6.60
N LEU A 119 7.98 -22.49 -5.68
CA LEU A 119 8.39 -21.78 -4.48
C LEU A 119 7.73 -22.44 -3.28
N ASN A 120 8.52 -22.76 -2.25
CA ASN A 120 7.97 -23.38 -1.05
C ASN A 120 7.18 -22.37 -0.20
N PRO A 121 6.25 -22.83 0.68
CA PRO A 121 5.39 -21.96 1.48
C PRO A 121 6.13 -20.94 2.34
N PHE A 122 7.29 -21.31 2.92
CA PHE A 122 8.07 -20.43 3.79
C PHE A 122 8.56 -19.18 3.04
N TRP A 123 9.19 -19.36 1.88
CA TRP A 123 9.66 -18.25 1.07
C TRP A 123 8.53 -17.46 0.43
N TRP A 124 7.43 -18.13 0.05
CA TRP A 124 6.25 -17.44 -0.45
C TRP A 124 5.68 -16.46 0.58
N MET A 125 5.50 -16.89 1.83
CA MET A 125 4.99 -16.04 2.90
C MET A 125 5.91 -14.83 3.18
N ILE A 126 7.23 -14.99 3.02
CA ILE A 126 8.18 -13.87 3.12
C ILE A 126 7.99 -12.90 1.96
N TRP A 127 8.03 -13.39 0.71
CA TRP A 127 7.98 -12.54 -0.47
C TRP A 127 6.61 -11.86 -0.64
N VAL A 128 5.51 -12.57 -0.43
CA VAL A 128 4.17 -11.96 -0.49
C VAL A 128 3.98 -10.94 0.63
N GLY A 129 4.47 -11.23 1.84
CA GLY A 129 4.45 -10.28 2.95
C GLY A 129 5.27 -9.03 2.65
N LEU A 130 6.51 -9.19 2.19
CA LEU A 130 7.35 -8.08 1.77
C LEU A 130 6.66 -7.22 0.69
N GLY A 131 6.07 -7.88 -0.32
CA GLY A 131 5.33 -7.19 -1.37
C GLY A 131 4.17 -6.35 -0.82
N LEU A 132 3.32 -6.92 0.02
CA LEU A 132 2.17 -6.22 0.62
C LEU A 132 2.61 -5.07 1.54
N TYR A 133 3.65 -5.24 2.34
CA TYR A 133 4.18 -4.17 3.20
C TYR A 133 4.85 -3.06 2.38
N LEU A 134 5.52 -3.37 1.26
CA LEU A 134 6.03 -2.36 0.32
C LEU A 134 4.92 -1.52 -0.31
N VAL A 135 3.72 -2.10 -0.50
CA VAL A 135 2.56 -1.33 -0.95
C VAL A 135 1.99 -0.47 0.18
N TYR A 136 1.84 -1.03 1.38
CA TYR A 136 1.11 -0.40 2.49
C TYR A 136 1.92 0.68 3.23
N ILE A 137 3.17 0.38 3.62
CA ILE A 137 3.97 1.23 4.51
C ILE A 137 4.27 2.62 3.95
N PRO A 138 4.58 2.81 2.65
CA PRO A 138 4.81 4.15 2.11
C PRO A 138 3.66 5.12 2.34
N PHE A 139 2.40 4.66 2.28
CA PHE A 139 1.23 5.51 2.54
C PHE A 139 1.20 6.05 3.96
N ASN A 140 1.53 5.21 4.95
CA ASN A 140 1.49 5.58 6.36
C ASN A 140 2.73 6.36 6.83
N SER A 141 3.81 6.36 6.04
CA SER A 141 5.08 6.96 6.47
C SER A 141 5.39 8.28 5.77
N ILE A 142 5.32 8.32 4.44
CA ILE A 142 5.86 9.44 3.66
C ILE A 142 4.97 9.94 2.52
N PHE A 143 4.07 9.08 1.98
CA PHE A 143 3.35 9.34 0.74
C PHE A 143 2.54 10.64 0.78
N PHE A 144 1.70 10.80 1.79
CA PHE A 144 0.81 11.96 1.89
C PHE A 144 1.55 13.26 2.18
N ASP A 145 2.58 13.21 3.02
CA ASP A 145 3.43 14.38 3.30
C ASP A 145 4.16 14.83 2.03
N ARG A 146 4.70 13.88 1.25
CA ARG A 146 5.39 14.17 -0.01
C ARG A 146 4.44 14.63 -1.11
N LEU A 147 3.22 14.07 -1.15
CA LEU A 147 2.17 14.51 -2.07
C LEU A 147 1.82 15.99 -1.84
N ILE A 148 1.55 16.37 -0.61
CA ILE A 148 1.21 17.74 -0.24
C ILE A 148 2.35 18.69 -0.55
N ALA A 149 3.57 18.34 -0.18
CA ALA A 149 4.75 19.17 -0.42
C ALA A 149 5.07 19.31 -1.93
N ALA A 150 4.94 18.23 -2.71
CA ALA A 150 5.22 18.22 -4.15
C ALA A 150 4.29 19.14 -4.96
N PHE A 151 3.06 19.31 -4.49
CA PHE A 151 2.03 20.14 -5.18
C PHE A 151 1.69 21.42 -4.40
N SER A 152 2.45 21.76 -3.36
CA SER A 152 2.22 22.94 -2.49
C SER A 152 0.74 23.06 -2.07
N MET A 153 0.11 21.92 -1.77
CA MET A 153 -1.31 21.89 -1.43
C MET A 153 -1.54 22.60 -0.09
N LYS A 154 -2.49 23.51 -0.05
CA LYS A 154 -3.02 24.04 1.23
C LYS A 154 -3.84 22.93 1.89
N GLY A 155 -3.18 21.95 2.49
CA GLY A 155 -3.84 20.76 3.01
C GLY A 155 -3.09 20.14 4.18
N ASN A 156 -3.76 19.20 4.83
CA ASN A 156 -3.20 18.43 5.93
C ASN A 156 -3.06 16.97 5.50
N ALA A 157 -1.85 16.39 5.58
CA ALA A 157 -1.62 14.98 5.32
C ALA A 157 -2.57 14.08 6.12
N GLY A 158 -2.88 14.48 7.37
CA GLY A 158 -3.86 13.78 8.20
C GLY A 158 -5.23 13.61 7.54
N PHE A 159 -5.70 14.58 6.75
CA PHE A 159 -6.96 14.43 6.03
C PHE A 159 -6.95 13.26 5.04
N PHE A 160 -5.89 13.17 4.25
CA PHE A 160 -5.74 12.07 3.27
C PHE A 160 -5.53 10.72 3.95
N ILE A 161 -4.75 10.70 5.06
CA ILE A 161 -4.56 9.50 5.88
C ILE A 161 -5.90 9.02 6.43
N TYR A 162 -6.68 9.90 7.06
CA TYR A 162 -7.99 9.52 7.60
C TYR A 162 -8.98 9.03 6.54
N VAL A 163 -9.00 9.66 5.36
CA VAL A 163 -9.86 9.19 4.25
C VAL A 163 -9.42 7.79 3.79
N ALA A 164 -8.12 7.58 3.60
CA ALA A 164 -7.59 6.29 3.17
C ALA A 164 -7.81 5.21 4.24
N ASP A 165 -7.52 5.51 5.51
CA ASP A 165 -7.72 4.59 6.64
C ASP A 165 -9.19 4.23 6.82
N ALA A 166 -10.10 5.22 6.78
CA ALA A 166 -11.54 4.96 6.93
C ALA A 166 -12.04 3.98 5.86
N VAL A 167 -11.65 4.19 4.61
CA VAL A 167 -12.02 3.29 3.50
C VAL A 167 -11.34 1.93 3.66
N GLY A 168 -10.05 1.89 4.00
CA GLY A 168 -9.27 0.66 4.22
C GLY A 168 -9.84 -0.20 5.33
N TYR A 169 -10.13 0.39 6.49
CA TYR A 169 -10.69 -0.35 7.64
C TYR A 169 -12.11 -0.83 7.39
N VAL A 170 -12.97 -0.04 6.73
CA VAL A 170 -14.31 -0.51 6.34
C VAL A 170 -14.19 -1.74 5.45
N GLY A 171 -13.26 -1.74 4.48
CA GLY A 171 -13.01 -2.90 3.62
C GLY A 171 -12.53 -4.12 4.41
N SER A 172 -11.52 -3.95 5.27
CA SER A 172 -10.94 -5.03 6.07
C SER A 172 -11.97 -5.63 7.04
N VAL A 173 -12.68 -4.79 7.81
CA VAL A 173 -13.71 -5.23 8.75
C VAL A 173 -14.86 -5.93 8.02
N SER A 174 -15.23 -5.48 6.82
CA SER A 174 -16.27 -6.14 6.01
C SER A 174 -15.91 -7.57 5.65
N VAL A 175 -14.64 -7.82 5.29
CA VAL A 175 -14.15 -9.19 4.99
C VAL A 175 -14.19 -10.07 6.25
N MET A 176 -13.77 -9.55 7.40
CA MET A 176 -13.79 -10.28 8.67
C MET A 176 -15.23 -10.61 9.09
N LEU A 177 -16.15 -9.67 9.00
CA LEU A 177 -17.57 -9.88 9.32
C LEU A 177 -18.24 -10.85 8.35
N ALA A 178 -17.90 -10.80 7.06
CA ALA A 178 -18.41 -11.75 6.09
C ALA A 178 -17.98 -13.19 6.42
N LYS A 179 -16.72 -13.38 6.84
CA LYS A 179 -16.24 -14.69 7.30
C LYS A 179 -17.05 -15.22 8.48
N GLU A 180 -17.16 -14.43 9.53
CA GLU A 180 -17.85 -14.85 10.77
C GLU A 180 -19.35 -15.05 10.56
N GLY A 181 -19.99 -14.12 9.83
CA GLY A 181 -21.45 -14.14 9.65
C GLY A 181 -21.97 -15.19 8.67
N MET A 182 -21.15 -15.61 7.70
CA MET A 182 -21.56 -16.53 6.64
C MET A 182 -21.09 -17.98 6.88
N ASN A 183 -20.39 -18.27 7.96
CA ASN A 183 -19.81 -19.60 8.27
C ASN A 183 -19.06 -20.21 7.08
N LEU A 184 -18.34 -19.40 6.31
CA LEU A 184 -17.67 -19.81 5.08
C LEU A 184 -16.51 -20.75 5.42
N GLN A 185 -16.57 -21.97 4.92
CA GLN A 185 -15.44 -22.90 4.93
C GLN A 185 -14.48 -22.54 3.79
N ILE A 186 -13.64 -21.54 4.01
CA ILE A 186 -12.69 -21.04 3.00
C ILE A 186 -11.34 -21.76 3.19
N GLN A 187 -10.78 -22.25 2.11
CA GLN A 187 -9.35 -22.59 2.04
C GLN A 187 -8.55 -21.30 1.90
N TRP A 188 -8.02 -20.80 3.03
CA TRP A 188 -7.40 -19.48 3.10
C TRP A 188 -6.20 -19.32 2.18
N THR A 189 -5.38 -20.36 2.06
CA THR A 189 -4.21 -20.36 1.17
C THR A 189 -4.61 -20.20 -0.28
N GLN A 190 -5.63 -20.93 -0.73
CA GLN A 190 -6.13 -20.84 -2.11
C GLN A 190 -6.80 -19.49 -2.38
N PHE A 191 -7.70 -19.07 -1.49
CA PHE A 191 -8.37 -17.78 -1.61
C PHE A 191 -7.37 -16.63 -1.66
N PHE A 192 -6.41 -16.59 -0.73
CA PHE A 192 -5.41 -15.55 -0.63
C PHE A 192 -4.50 -15.53 -1.86
N SER A 193 -3.99 -16.68 -2.30
CA SER A 193 -3.11 -16.75 -3.47
C SER A 193 -3.79 -16.28 -4.75
N GLN A 194 -5.02 -16.74 -5.03
CA GLN A 194 -5.77 -16.30 -6.20
C GLN A 194 -6.09 -14.81 -6.16
N SER A 195 -6.50 -14.32 -4.99
CA SER A 195 -6.84 -12.92 -4.81
C SER A 195 -5.61 -12.01 -4.93
N VAL A 196 -4.45 -12.41 -4.39
CA VAL A 196 -3.18 -11.65 -4.53
C VAL A 196 -2.73 -11.59 -5.99
N MET A 197 -2.94 -12.63 -6.80
CA MET A 197 -2.63 -12.60 -8.23
C MET A 197 -3.44 -11.50 -8.94
N ILE A 198 -4.75 -11.45 -8.71
CA ILE A 198 -5.63 -10.43 -9.29
C ILE A 198 -5.23 -9.04 -8.79
N LEU A 199 -5.06 -8.91 -7.47
CA LEU A 199 -4.65 -7.66 -6.84
C LEU A 199 -3.35 -7.11 -7.41
N SER A 200 -2.35 -7.99 -7.61
CA SER A 200 -1.04 -7.59 -8.12
C SER A 200 -1.13 -6.99 -9.51
N LEU A 201 -1.95 -7.56 -10.38
CA LEU A 201 -2.18 -7.02 -11.72
C LEU A 201 -2.93 -5.68 -11.66
N VAL A 202 -4.08 -5.65 -11.00
CA VAL A 202 -4.93 -4.46 -10.90
C VAL A 202 -4.19 -3.33 -10.19
N GLY A 203 -3.52 -3.64 -9.06
CA GLY A 203 -2.77 -2.67 -8.28
C GLY A 203 -1.58 -2.09 -9.05
N ALA A 204 -0.85 -2.91 -9.81
CA ALA A 204 0.24 -2.43 -10.67
C ALA A 204 -0.28 -1.46 -11.74
N PHE A 205 -1.39 -1.77 -12.42
CA PHE A 205 -1.99 -0.88 -13.41
C PHE A 205 -2.46 0.45 -12.79
N ILE A 206 -3.13 0.40 -11.64
CA ILE A 206 -3.57 1.63 -10.93
C ILE A 206 -2.35 2.45 -10.51
N THR A 207 -1.27 1.81 -10.04
CA THR A 207 -0.04 2.51 -9.63
C THR A 207 0.64 3.20 -10.82
N ILE A 208 0.76 2.52 -11.96
CA ILE A 208 1.30 3.12 -13.19
C ILE A 208 0.45 4.32 -13.62
N TYR A 209 -0.87 4.19 -13.58
CA TYR A 209 -1.79 5.30 -13.87
C TYR A 209 -1.57 6.48 -12.90
N ALA A 210 -1.46 6.23 -11.60
CA ALA A 210 -1.20 7.26 -10.60
C ALA A 210 0.13 7.98 -10.86
N MET A 211 1.20 7.23 -11.13
CA MET A 211 2.51 7.79 -11.51
C MET A 211 2.42 8.70 -12.73
N TYR A 212 1.74 8.24 -13.77
CA TYR A 212 1.51 9.04 -14.98
C TYR A 212 0.73 10.31 -14.68
N TYR A 213 -0.39 10.19 -13.96
CA TYR A 213 -1.25 11.31 -13.60
C TYR A 213 -0.49 12.39 -12.81
N PHE A 214 0.21 12.01 -11.74
CA PHE A 214 0.96 12.96 -10.92
C PHE A 214 2.16 13.55 -11.67
N SER A 215 2.80 12.80 -12.56
CA SER A 215 3.88 13.32 -13.40
C SER A 215 3.38 14.40 -14.38
N GLN A 216 2.22 14.20 -15.00
CA GLN A 216 1.62 15.21 -15.89
C GLN A 216 1.18 16.46 -15.11
N LYS A 217 0.55 16.27 -13.95
CA LYS A 217 0.16 17.39 -13.08
C LYS A 217 1.38 18.23 -12.63
N HIS A 218 2.48 17.59 -12.30
CA HIS A 218 3.71 18.28 -11.90
C HIS A 218 4.32 19.06 -13.05
N LYS A 219 4.39 18.47 -14.24
CA LYS A 219 4.85 19.18 -15.45
C LYS A 219 4.01 20.42 -15.74
N ALA A 220 2.68 20.30 -15.70
CA ALA A 220 1.78 21.42 -15.93
C ALA A 220 1.95 22.54 -14.89
N ALA A 221 2.29 22.21 -13.65
CA ALA A 221 2.54 23.20 -12.59
C ALA A 221 3.91 23.90 -12.70
N THR A 222 4.89 23.28 -13.38
CA THR A 222 6.26 23.80 -13.51
C THR A 222 6.54 24.49 -14.86
N THR A 223 5.64 24.32 -15.84
CA THR A 223 5.77 25.02 -17.12
C THR A 223 5.25 26.46 -16.97
N PRO A 224 6.07 27.51 -17.20
CA PRO A 224 5.60 28.89 -17.17
C PRO A 224 4.51 29.06 -18.21
N THR A 225 3.37 29.62 -17.86
CA THR A 225 2.39 30.15 -18.82
C THR A 225 3.08 31.26 -19.59
N GLN A 226 3.32 31.01 -20.87
CA GLN A 226 3.79 32.05 -21.83
C GLN A 226 2.72 33.12 -22.03
#